data_6fb5a9bc0dd9fc009a7219019f446826
#
_entry.id   6fb5a9bc0dd9fc009a7219019f446826
#
_cell.length_a   1.000
_cell.length_b   1.000
_cell.length_c   1.000
_cell.angle_alpha   90.00
_cell.angle_beta   90.00
_cell.angle_gamma   90.00
#
_symmetry.space_group_name_H-M   'P 1'
#
loop_
_entity.id
_entity.type
_entity.pdbx_description
1 polymer ?
#
loop_
_entity_poly.entity_id
_entity_poly.type
_entity_poly.pdbx_seq_one_letter_code
_entity_poly.pdbx_strand_id
1 'polypeptide(L)'
;MAFVYRINIQPSLNSELHIMTKARKCLISVDATPYYHCVSRCVRRAFLCGTDDHSGKSYEHRRGWLEDKLLKLPEVFAIDVAAYAIMNNHYHTVLHINSSKAKSWCDEEVVERWHQLFNGNVLSQRFIRGDNLTKVERNRLQISINEWRSRLQSISWFMRILNEAIAREANSEDDCTGRFWEGRFKSQALLDESALTACM
;
A
#
# COMPACT_ATOMS: atom_id res chain seq x y z
N MET A 1 20.04 2.04 -4.55
CA MET A 1 20.70 1.99 -3.23
C MET A 1 19.69 2.55 -2.22
N ALA A 2 19.01 1.69 -1.48
CA ALA A 2 18.01 2.12 -0.50
C ALA A 2 18.72 2.42 0.82
N PHE A 3 18.61 3.65 1.31
CA PHE A 3 19.16 4.04 2.60
C PHE A 3 18.16 3.67 3.70
N VAL A 4 18.59 2.80 4.61
CA VAL A 4 17.83 2.47 5.83
C VAL A 4 18.15 3.52 6.88
N TYR A 5 17.22 4.43 7.17
CA TYR A 5 17.34 5.36 8.28
C TYR A 5 16.57 4.86 9.51
N ARG A 6 17.26 4.83 10.64
CA ARG A 6 16.67 4.49 11.94
C ARG A 6 16.06 5.76 12.54
N ILE A 7 14.72 5.86 12.51
CA ILE A 7 14.02 7.01 13.06
C ILE A 7 13.77 6.78 14.55
N ASN A 8 14.28 7.66 15.38
CA ASN A 8 14.02 7.71 16.83
C ASN A 8 12.87 8.71 17.06
N ILE A 9 11.62 8.20 17.14
CA ILE A 9 10.45 9.04 17.39
C ILE A 9 10.14 8.98 18.89
N GLN A 10 10.36 10.10 19.60
CA GLN A 10 9.81 10.30 20.93
C GLN A 10 8.30 10.59 20.83
N PRO A 11 7.45 9.99 21.70
CA PRO A 11 6.03 10.28 21.69
C PRO A 11 5.77 11.66 22.34
N SER A 12 5.30 12.63 21.55
CA SER A 12 4.71 13.84 22.09
C SER A 12 3.29 13.54 22.58
N LEU A 13 3.07 13.78 23.86
CA LEU A 13 1.76 13.72 24.54
C LEU A 13 0.84 14.86 24.07
N ASN A 14 -0.45 14.48 23.96
CA ASN A 14 -1.67 15.30 24.06
C ASN A 14 -2.31 15.86 22.81
N SER A 15 -3.45 15.27 22.46
CA SER A 15 -4.80 15.85 22.73
C SER A 15 -5.86 14.84 22.25
N GLU A 16 -6.68 14.35 23.18
CA GLU A 16 -7.91 13.62 22.88
C GLU A 16 -8.96 14.58 22.31
N LEU A 17 -8.92 14.75 21.00
CA LEU A 17 -10.06 15.24 20.26
C LEU A 17 -10.79 14.01 19.68
N HIS A 18 -12.04 13.83 20.10
CA HIS A 18 -12.99 12.89 19.49
C HIS A 18 -13.13 13.21 18.00
N ILE A 19 -12.22 12.70 17.19
CA ILE A 19 -12.27 12.86 15.74
C ILE A 19 -13.20 11.80 15.20
N MET A 20 -14.43 12.21 14.83
CA MET A 20 -15.32 11.42 14.01
C MET A 20 -14.53 10.92 12.78
N THR A 21 -14.58 9.62 12.52
CA THR A 21 -13.85 8.96 11.42
C THR A 21 -14.26 9.57 10.08
N LYS A 22 -13.43 10.46 9.53
CA LYS A 22 -13.63 11.02 8.18
C LYS A 22 -13.36 9.95 7.12
N ALA A 23 -14.16 9.96 6.04
CA ALA A 23 -13.94 9.09 4.90
C ALA A 23 -12.55 9.38 4.28
N ARG A 24 -11.75 8.34 3.98
CA ARG A 24 -10.37 8.50 3.48
C ARG A 24 -10.23 9.34 2.23
N LYS A 25 -11.21 9.29 1.33
CA LYS A 25 -11.20 10.14 0.14
C LYS A 25 -11.22 11.65 0.46
N CYS A 26 -11.56 12.02 1.70
CA CYS A 26 -11.46 13.38 2.20
C CYS A 26 -10.10 13.68 2.85
N LEU A 27 -9.26 12.65 3.10
CA LEU A 27 -7.96 12.77 3.75
C LEU A 27 -6.80 12.68 2.75
N ILE A 28 -7.06 12.24 1.53
CA ILE A 28 -6.06 12.10 0.46
C ILE A 28 -6.44 13.07 -0.66
N SER A 29 -5.68 14.14 -0.81
CA SER A 29 -5.82 15.13 -1.87
C SER A 29 -4.46 15.31 -2.54
N VAL A 30 -4.33 14.86 -3.78
CA VAL A 30 -3.09 14.99 -4.57
C VAL A 30 -2.78 16.45 -4.86
N ASP A 31 -3.80 17.32 -4.88
CA ASP A 31 -3.64 18.74 -5.08
C ASP A 31 -2.98 19.45 -3.87
N ALA A 32 -3.14 18.87 -2.66
CA ALA A 32 -2.54 19.40 -1.45
C ALA A 32 -1.08 18.94 -1.28
N THR A 33 -0.84 17.66 -1.47
CA THR A 33 0.49 17.03 -1.47
C THR A 33 0.43 15.65 -2.12
N PRO A 34 1.47 15.23 -2.87
CA PRO A 34 1.57 13.85 -3.34
C PRO A 34 2.15 12.89 -2.28
N TYR A 35 2.66 13.39 -1.13
CA TYR A 35 3.37 12.58 -0.12
C TYR A 35 2.49 12.26 1.08
N TYR A 36 2.49 10.99 1.48
CA TYR A 36 1.70 10.50 2.61
C TYR A 36 2.53 9.56 3.48
N HIS A 37 2.56 9.83 4.79
CA HIS A 37 3.04 8.91 5.78
C HIS A 37 1.93 7.92 6.14
N CYS A 38 2.20 6.62 5.99
CA CYS A 38 1.25 5.55 6.28
C CYS A 38 1.81 4.62 7.36
N VAL A 39 0.93 4.14 8.25
CA VAL A 39 1.28 3.24 9.35
C VAL A 39 0.29 2.10 9.43
N SER A 40 0.80 0.86 9.52
CA SER A 40 0.00 -0.33 9.84
C SER A 40 0.57 -1.01 11.06
N ARG A 41 -0.31 -1.43 11.99
CA ARG A 41 0.06 -2.09 13.24
C ARG A 41 -0.61 -3.44 13.35
N CYS A 42 0.13 -4.45 13.81
CA CYS A 42 -0.39 -5.77 14.12
C CYS A 42 -1.28 -5.74 15.37
N VAL A 43 -2.18 -6.71 15.49
CA VAL A 43 -2.94 -6.93 16.73
C VAL A 43 -1.99 -7.27 17.88
N ARG A 44 -2.48 -7.10 19.10
CA ARG A 44 -1.72 -7.46 20.31
C ARG A 44 -1.27 -8.94 20.24
N ARG A 45 0.01 -9.20 20.52
CA ARG A 45 0.67 -10.50 20.44
C ARG A 45 0.94 -11.06 19.04
N ALA A 46 0.69 -10.30 17.96
CA ALA A 46 1.21 -10.64 16.64
C ALA A 46 2.53 -9.90 16.41
N PHE A 47 3.50 -10.62 15.86
CA PHE A 47 4.82 -10.09 15.52
C PHE A 47 4.92 -9.92 14.01
N LEU A 48 5.26 -8.70 13.60
CA LEU A 48 5.61 -8.41 12.21
C LEU A 48 7.04 -8.86 11.90
N CYS A 49 7.95 -8.66 12.86
CA CYS A 49 9.33 -9.13 12.83
C CYS A 49 9.93 -9.11 14.24
N GLY A 50 11.22 -9.43 14.38
CA GLY A 50 11.93 -9.47 15.65
C GLY A 50 11.71 -10.79 16.41
N THR A 51 12.09 -10.81 17.68
CA THR A 51 12.00 -11.99 18.54
C THR A 51 10.92 -11.76 19.60
N ASP A 52 10.11 -12.76 19.86
CA ASP A 52 9.18 -12.78 20.99
C ASP A 52 9.95 -13.17 22.26
N ASP A 53 10.11 -12.24 23.18
CA ASP A 53 10.85 -12.44 24.44
C ASP A 53 10.22 -13.51 25.35
N HIS A 54 8.92 -13.82 25.16
CA HIS A 54 8.22 -14.79 25.97
C HIS A 54 8.42 -16.23 25.49
N SER A 55 8.31 -16.46 24.16
CA SER A 55 8.47 -17.79 23.55
C SER A 55 9.87 -18.05 23.02
N GLY A 56 10.70 -17.01 22.86
CA GLY A 56 12.02 -17.09 22.21
C GLY A 56 11.94 -17.28 20.68
N LYS A 57 10.73 -17.34 20.09
CA LYS A 57 10.55 -17.52 18.64
C LYS A 57 10.95 -16.25 17.89
N SER A 58 11.80 -16.40 16.87
CA SER A 58 12.18 -15.30 15.98
C SER A 58 11.23 -15.24 14.78
N TYR A 59 10.76 -14.03 14.48
CA TYR A 59 9.94 -13.68 13.32
C TYR A 59 10.70 -12.73 12.37
N GLU A 60 12.02 -12.62 12.50
CA GLU A 60 12.81 -11.61 11.77
C GLU A 60 12.74 -11.81 10.26
N HIS A 61 12.57 -13.03 9.76
CA HIS A 61 12.39 -13.34 8.34
C HIS A 61 11.18 -12.65 7.69
N ARG A 62 10.12 -12.33 8.48
CA ARG A 62 8.94 -11.58 8.00
C ARG A 62 9.25 -10.16 7.56
N ARG A 63 10.35 -9.59 8.07
CA ARG A 63 10.86 -8.28 7.61
C ARG A 63 11.13 -8.32 6.10
N GLY A 64 11.80 -9.37 5.63
CA GLY A 64 12.07 -9.59 4.21
C GLY A 64 10.80 -9.68 3.36
N TRP A 65 9.75 -10.34 3.85
CA TRP A 65 8.46 -10.43 3.11
C TRP A 65 7.85 -9.03 2.87
N LEU A 66 7.86 -8.18 3.91
CA LEU A 66 7.32 -6.83 3.80
C LEU A 66 8.18 -5.96 2.88
N GLU A 67 9.49 -6.06 3.02
CA GLU A 67 10.47 -5.32 2.23
C GLU A 67 10.39 -5.66 0.74
N ASP A 68 10.36 -6.95 0.41
CA ASP A 68 10.20 -7.44 -0.96
C ASP A 68 8.90 -6.93 -1.60
N LYS A 69 7.80 -6.94 -0.86
CA LYS A 69 6.52 -6.45 -1.37
C LYS A 69 6.50 -4.93 -1.53
N LEU A 70 7.08 -4.19 -0.57
CA LEU A 70 7.22 -2.72 -0.65
C LEU A 70 8.05 -2.30 -1.87
N LEU A 71 9.09 -3.05 -2.22
CA LEU A 71 9.94 -2.75 -3.36
C LEU A 71 9.34 -3.18 -4.71
N LYS A 72 8.51 -4.23 -4.74
CA LYS A 72 7.85 -4.72 -5.97
C LYS A 72 6.58 -3.95 -6.34
N LEU A 73 5.79 -3.53 -5.37
CA LEU A 73 4.51 -2.86 -5.66
C LEU A 73 4.65 -1.56 -6.48
N PRO A 74 5.71 -0.72 -6.35
CA PRO A 74 5.94 0.44 -7.20
C PRO A 74 6.10 0.12 -8.70
N GLU A 75 6.49 -1.11 -9.04
CA GLU A 75 6.58 -1.55 -10.44
C GLU A 75 5.18 -1.64 -11.08
N VAL A 76 4.17 -1.96 -10.28
CA VAL A 76 2.78 -2.11 -10.73
C VAL A 76 1.99 -0.81 -10.54
N PHE A 77 2.13 -0.16 -9.39
CA PHE A 77 1.42 1.06 -9.04
C PHE A 77 2.12 2.34 -9.54
N ALA A 78 1.35 3.40 -9.73
CA ALA A 78 1.88 4.76 -9.87
C ALA A 78 2.08 5.38 -8.47
N ILE A 79 2.73 4.63 -7.59
CA ILE A 79 3.05 5.05 -6.24
C ILE A 79 4.49 4.63 -5.98
N ASP A 80 5.32 5.60 -5.61
CA ASP A 80 6.72 5.37 -5.27
C ASP A 80 6.85 5.27 -3.74
N VAL A 81 7.77 4.43 -3.25
CA VAL A 81 8.13 4.32 -1.83
C VAL A 81 9.33 5.21 -1.59
N ALA A 82 9.13 6.34 -0.89
CA ALA A 82 10.19 7.30 -0.59
C ALA A 82 11.04 6.86 0.62
N ALA A 83 10.38 6.31 1.65
CA ALA A 83 11.03 5.78 2.85
C ALA A 83 10.16 4.73 3.52
N TYR A 84 10.76 3.85 4.32
CA TYR A 84 10.06 2.92 5.20
C TYR A 84 10.87 2.56 6.43
N ALA A 85 10.17 2.15 7.50
CA ALA A 85 10.76 1.61 8.71
C ALA A 85 9.90 0.44 9.22
N ILE A 86 10.51 -0.71 9.45
CA ILE A 86 9.82 -1.93 9.89
C ILE A 86 10.23 -2.23 11.34
N MET A 87 9.24 -2.25 12.23
CA MET A 87 9.39 -2.52 13.64
C MET A 87 8.70 -3.83 14.03
N ASN A 88 8.92 -4.30 15.24
CA ASN A 88 8.45 -5.62 15.70
C ASN A 88 6.93 -5.85 15.52
N ASN A 89 6.10 -4.81 15.66
CA ASN A 89 4.64 -4.93 15.60
C ASN A 89 3.95 -3.90 14.70
N HIS A 90 4.69 -3.08 13.97
CA HIS A 90 4.15 -2.11 13.02
C HIS A 90 5.22 -1.70 12.03
N TYR A 91 4.78 -1.07 10.93
CA TYR A 91 5.68 -0.44 9.99
C TYR A 91 5.16 0.92 9.58
N HIS A 92 6.09 1.78 9.19
CA HIS A 92 5.88 3.08 8.61
C HIS A 92 6.31 3.03 7.15
N THR A 93 5.61 3.76 6.29
CA THR A 93 6.05 4.01 4.92
C THR A 93 5.66 5.41 4.48
N VAL A 94 6.56 6.09 3.78
CA VAL A 94 6.29 7.35 3.09
C VAL A 94 6.06 7.02 1.62
N LEU A 95 4.86 7.29 1.15
CA LEU A 95 4.41 7.00 -0.21
C LEU A 95 4.24 8.31 -0.99
N HIS A 96 4.69 8.30 -2.24
CA HIS A 96 4.53 9.38 -3.20
C HIS A 96 3.56 8.95 -4.30
N ILE A 97 2.45 9.68 -4.49
CA ILE A 97 1.50 9.44 -5.58
C ILE A 97 2.04 10.09 -6.86
N ASN A 98 2.45 9.29 -7.82
CA ASN A 98 2.98 9.76 -9.10
C ASN A 98 1.87 9.82 -10.16
N SER A 99 1.03 10.85 -10.09
CA SER A 99 -0.10 11.00 -11.02
C SER A 99 0.33 11.19 -12.48
N SER A 100 1.50 11.77 -12.73
CA SER A 100 2.05 11.90 -14.08
C SER A 100 2.39 10.54 -14.70
N LYS A 101 2.99 9.63 -13.90
CA LYS A 101 3.23 8.22 -14.28
C LYS A 101 1.93 7.52 -14.66
N ALA A 102 0.87 7.65 -13.84
CA ALA A 102 -0.43 7.04 -14.13
C ALA A 102 -1.09 7.58 -15.40
N LYS A 103 -0.92 8.88 -15.69
CA LYS A 103 -1.45 9.53 -16.89
C LYS A 103 -0.71 9.15 -18.15
N SER A 104 0.59 8.84 -18.08
CA SER A 104 1.40 8.46 -19.23
C SER A 104 1.13 7.04 -19.76
N TRP A 105 0.55 6.16 -18.94
CA TRP A 105 0.26 4.79 -19.35
C TRP A 105 -0.80 4.72 -20.45
N CYS A 106 -0.59 3.90 -21.46
CA CYS A 106 -1.62 3.54 -22.41
C CYS A 106 -2.63 2.56 -21.77
N ASP A 107 -3.69 2.22 -22.48
CA ASP A 107 -4.74 1.35 -21.95
C ASP A 107 -4.24 -0.09 -21.76
N GLU A 108 -3.40 -0.56 -22.67
CA GLU A 108 -2.74 -1.85 -22.59
C GLU A 108 -1.90 -1.96 -21.30
N GLU A 109 -1.04 -0.97 -21.04
CA GLU A 109 -0.22 -0.95 -19.83
C GLU A 109 -1.05 -0.96 -18.55
N VAL A 110 -2.19 -0.27 -18.51
CA VAL A 110 -3.10 -0.29 -17.35
C VAL A 110 -3.68 -1.67 -17.13
N VAL A 111 -4.11 -2.35 -18.22
CA VAL A 111 -4.66 -3.71 -18.14
C VAL A 111 -3.59 -4.70 -17.69
N GLU A 112 -2.39 -4.65 -18.28
CA GLU A 112 -1.28 -5.54 -17.92
C GLU A 112 -0.87 -5.38 -16.44
N ARG A 113 -0.74 -4.14 -15.95
CA ARG A 113 -0.44 -3.85 -14.54
C ARG A 113 -1.53 -4.37 -13.62
N TRP A 114 -2.80 -4.16 -13.97
CA TRP A 114 -3.91 -4.68 -13.20
C TRP A 114 -3.94 -6.21 -13.16
N HIS A 115 -3.61 -6.87 -14.28
CA HIS A 115 -3.54 -8.33 -14.38
C HIS A 115 -2.40 -8.95 -13.55
N GLN A 116 -1.37 -8.20 -13.16
CA GLN A 116 -0.36 -8.68 -12.21
C GLN A 116 -0.93 -8.83 -10.77
N LEU A 117 -2.03 -8.13 -10.47
CA LEU A 117 -2.67 -8.17 -9.15
C LEU A 117 -3.95 -9.01 -9.12
N PHE A 118 -4.67 -9.05 -10.25
CA PHE A 118 -6.01 -9.63 -10.37
C PHE A 118 -6.24 -10.24 -11.74
N ASN A 119 -7.15 -11.21 -11.82
CA ASN A 119 -7.48 -11.86 -13.11
C ASN A 119 -8.19 -10.95 -14.12
N GLY A 120 -8.57 -9.73 -13.74
CA GLY A 120 -9.33 -8.83 -14.60
C GLY A 120 -10.76 -9.32 -14.86
N ASN A 121 -11.32 -8.89 -16.00
CA ASN A 121 -12.63 -9.37 -16.50
C ASN A 121 -12.49 -9.98 -17.90
N VAL A 122 -13.55 -10.62 -18.39
CA VAL A 122 -13.53 -11.30 -19.69
C VAL A 122 -13.13 -10.36 -20.84
N LEU A 123 -13.57 -9.10 -20.82
CA LEU A 123 -13.24 -8.14 -21.88
C LEU A 123 -11.75 -7.77 -21.84
N SER A 124 -11.18 -7.58 -20.65
CA SER A 124 -9.75 -7.27 -20.53
C SER A 124 -8.86 -8.47 -20.91
N GLN A 125 -9.29 -9.69 -20.61
CA GLN A 125 -8.58 -10.90 -21.03
C GLN A 125 -8.60 -11.06 -22.56
N ARG A 126 -9.75 -10.78 -23.21
CA ARG A 126 -9.86 -10.78 -24.68
C ARG A 126 -9.00 -9.67 -25.31
N PHE A 127 -9.01 -8.50 -24.69
CA PHE A 127 -8.22 -7.34 -25.14
C PHE A 127 -6.71 -7.65 -25.16
N ILE A 128 -6.15 -8.21 -24.09
CA ILE A 128 -4.73 -8.58 -24.01
C ILE A 128 -4.37 -9.70 -25.01
N ARG A 129 -5.31 -10.60 -25.33
CA ARG A 129 -5.10 -11.61 -26.38
C ARG A 129 -5.15 -11.05 -27.81
N GLY A 130 -5.55 -9.80 -27.98
CA GLY A 130 -5.72 -9.18 -29.29
C GLY A 130 -7.04 -9.55 -29.99
N ASP A 131 -8.03 -10.08 -29.23
CA ASP A 131 -9.34 -10.42 -29.78
C ASP A 131 -10.08 -9.16 -30.25
N ASN A 132 -10.83 -9.25 -31.36
CA ASN A 132 -11.65 -8.15 -31.84
C ASN A 132 -12.81 -7.89 -30.85
N LEU A 133 -12.86 -6.66 -30.34
CA LEU A 133 -13.94 -6.17 -29.51
C LEU A 133 -14.86 -5.26 -30.32
N THR A 134 -16.17 -5.43 -30.17
CA THR A 134 -17.18 -4.51 -30.71
C THR A 134 -17.04 -3.12 -30.07
N LYS A 135 -17.62 -2.09 -30.68
CA LYS A 135 -17.62 -0.73 -30.14
C LYS A 135 -18.24 -0.66 -28.72
N VAL A 136 -19.30 -1.43 -28.48
CA VAL A 136 -19.98 -1.48 -27.16
C VAL A 136 -19.06 -2.15 -26.12
N GLU A 137 -18.40 -3.25 -26.47
CA GLU A 137 -17.45 -3.93 -25.59
C GLU A 137 -16.25 -3.05 -25.26
N ARG A 138 -15.69 -2.32 -26.25
CA ARG A 138 -14.59 -1.36 -26.05
C ARG A 138 -14.99 -0.25 -25.07
N ASN A 139 -16.16 0.35 -25.22
CA ASN A 139 -16.67 1.37 -24.33
C ASN A 139 -16.83 0.85 -22.89
N ARG A 140 -17.30 -0.39 -22.74
CA ARG A 140 -17.44 -1.02 -21.41
C ARG A 140 -16.08 -1.35 -20.80
N LEU A 141 -15.13 -1.82 -21.59
CA LEU A 141 -13.75 -2.04 -21.13
C LEU A 141 -13.10 -0.73 -20.68
N GLN A 142 -13.29 0.37 -21.43
CA GLN A 142 -12.74 1.68 -21.09
C GLN A 142 -13.17 2.16 -19.70
N ILE A 143 -14.40 1.89 -19.28
CA ILE A 143 -14.85 2.19 -17.91
C ILE A 143 -14.00 1.43 -16.88
N SER A 144 -13.74 0.15 -17.12
CA SER A 144 -12.89 -0.67 -16.23
C SER A 144 -11.45 -0.17 -16.22
N ILE A 145 -10.89 0.18 -17.37
CA ILE A 145 -9.51 0.70 -17.49
C ILE A 145 -9.37 2.02 -16.70
N ASN A 146 -10.32 2.94 -16.84
CA ASN A 146 -10.31 4.20 -16.10
C ASN A 146 -10.40 3.98 -14.58
N GLU A 147 -11.21 3.02 -14.15
CA GLU A 147 -11.30 2.63 -12.74
C GLU A 147 -9.98 2.02 -12.25
N TRP A 148 -9.38 1.11 -13.02
CA TRP A 148 -8.10 0.48 -12.65
C TRP A 148 -6.95 1.48 -12.64
N ARG A 149 -6.88 2.40 -13.59
CA ARG A 149 -5.92 3.52 -13.57
C ARG A 149 -6.05 4.35 -12.29
N SER A 150 -7.27 4.64 -11.86
CA SER A 150 -7.53 5.34 -10.59
C SER A 150 -7.10 4.50 -9.38
N ARG A 151 -7.35 3.19 -9.38
CA ARG A 151 -6.94 2.28 -8.31
C ARG A 151 -5.42 2.10 -8.22
N LEU A 152 -4.73 2.04 -9.35
CA LEU A 152 -3.27 1.90 -9.43
C LEU A 152 -2.50 3.15 -8.95
N GLN A 153 -3.16 4.28 -8.72
CA GLN A 153 -2.60 5.46 -8.06
C GLN A 153 -3.19 5.73 -6.67
N SER A 154 -3.92 4.76 -6.11
CA SER A 154 -4.60 4.89 -4.83
C SER A 154 -3.78 4.26 -3.70
N ILE A 155 -3.37 5.08 -2.72
CA ILE A 155 -2.73 4.61 -1.48
C ILE A 155 -3.57 3.53 -0.79
N SER A 156 -4.90 3.66 -0.82
CA SER A 156 -5.78 2.67 -0.19
C SER A 156 -5.69 1.30 -0.86
N TRP A 157 -5.51 1.25 -2.19
CA TRP A 157 -5.32 0.00 -2.92
C TRP A 157 -3.92 -0.56 -2.72
N PHE A 158 -2.89 0.27 -2.77
CA PHE A 158 -1.51 -0.11 -2.47
C PHE A 158 -1.39 -0.77 -1.10
N MET A 159 -1.84 -0.05 -0.05
CA MET A 159 -1.81 -0.53 1.33
C MET A 159 -2.69 -1.77 1.57
N ARG A 160 -3.81 -1.89 0.84
CA ARG A 160 -4.65 -3.10 0.89
C ARG A 160 -3.89 -4.31 0.37
N ILE A 161 -3.29 -4.23 -0.82
CA ILE A 161 -2.54 -5.35 -1.42
C ILE A 161 -1.37 -5.75 -0.52
N LEU A 162 -0.60 -4.76 -0.05
CA LEU A 162 0.52 -5.00 0.85
C LEU A 162 0.07 -5.69 2.14
N ASN A 163 -0.89 -5.11 2.85
CA ASN A 163 -1.33 -5.62 4.15
C ASN A 163 -2.03 -6.98 4.04
N GLU A 164 -2.82 -7.21 2.99
CA GLU A 164 -3.51 -8.49 2.77
C GLU A 164 -2.50 -9.62 2.50
N ALA A 165 -1.47 -9.36 1.70
CA ALA A 165 -0.44 -10.33 1.40
C ALA A 165 0.33 -10.74 2.67
N ILE A 166 0.81 -9.78 3.46
CA ILE A 166 1.53 -10.04 4.71
C ILE A 166 0.63 -10.77 5.73
N ALA A 167 -0.62 -10.34 5.87
CA ALA A 167 -1.55 -11.00 6.81
C ALA A 167 -1.81 -12.46 6.46
N ARG A 168 -1.98 -12.79 5.16
CA ARG A 168 -2.18 -14.17 4.71
C ARG A 168 -0.95 -15.03 4.98
N GLU A 169 0.24 -14.51 4.67
CA GLU A 169 1.51 -15.21 4.84
C GLU A 169 1.79 -15.48 6.32
N ALA A 170 1.63 -14.46 7.18
CA ALA A 170 1.82 -14.57 8.61
C ALA A 170 0.78 -15.51 9.28
N ASN A 171 -0.50 -15.41 8.90
CA ASN A 171 -1.54 -16.30 9.41
C ASN A 171 -1.31 -17.76 8.99
N SER A 172 -0.83 -17.98 7.78
CA SER A 172 -0.47 -19.33 7.29
C SER A 172 0.70 -19.92 8.06
N GLU A 173 1.73 -19.10 8.37
CA GLU A 173 2.87 -19.54 9.17
C GLU A 173 2.50 -19.83 10.63
N ASP A 174 1.61 -18.99 11.21
CA ASP A 174 1.18 -19.12 12.59
C ASP A 174 0.02 -20.13 12.76
N ASP A 175 -0.42 -20.80 11.68
CA ASP A 175 -1.58 -21.72 11.66
C ASP A 175 -2.82 -21.10 12.32
N CYS A 176 -3.11 -19.85 11.98
CA CYS A 176 -4.24 -19.12 12.54
C CYS A 176 -5.10 -18.44 11.46
N THR A 177 -6.36 -18.17 11.79
CA THR A 177 -7.35 -17.55 10.88
C THR A 177 -7.80 -16.17 11.35
N GLY A 178 -7.17 -15.63 12.37
CA GLY A 178 -7.56 -14.37 13.00
C GLY A 178 -7.17 -13.13 12.23
N ARG A 179 -7.50 -11.98 12.82
CA ARG A 179 -7.09 -10.68 12.30
C ARG A 179 -5.62 -10.44 12.64
N PHE A 180 -4.78 -10.25 11.63
CA PHE A 180 -3.36 -9.91 11.80
C PHE A 180 -3.15 -8.42 12.09
N TRP A 181 -3.85 -7.54 11.37
CA TRP A 181 -3.76 -6.09 11.57
C TRP A 181 -4.82 -5.59 12.55
N GLU A 182 -4.44 -4.68 13.45
CA GLU A 182 -5.33 -4.03 14.45
C GLU A 182 -6.52 -3.35 13.78
N GLY A 183 -6.30 -2.76 12.62
CA GLY A 183 -7.33 -2.08 11.85
C GLY A 183 -6.85 -1.72 10.44
N ARG A 184 -7.54 -0.78 9.83
CA ARG A 184 -7.06 -0.17 8.60
C ARG A 184 -5.82 0.69 8.89
N PHE A 185 -4.88 0.75 7.95
CA PHE A 185 -3.71 1.62 8.07
C PHE A 185 -4.12 3.08 8.40
N LYS A 186 -3.30 3.80 9.12
CA LYS A 186 -3.43 5.25 9.34
C LYS A 186 -2.64 5.98 8.26
N SER A 187 -3.11 7.14 7.80
CA SER A 187 -2.40 7.97 6.81
C SER A 187 -2.44 9.42 7.23
N GLN A 188 -1.33 10.11 7.03
CA GLN A 188 -1.14 11.54 7.27
C GLN A 188 -0.51 12.18 6.04
N ALA A 189 -1.09 13.28 5.55
CA ALA A 189 -0.52 14.07 4.48
C ALA A 189 0.75 14.79 4.98
N LEU A 190 1.81 14.80 4.19
CA LEU A 190 3.04 15.55 4.44
C LEU A 190 2.96 16.83 3.60
N LEU A 191 2.59 17.94 4.23
CA LEU A 191 2.20 19.16 3.53
C LEU A 191 3.36 20.11 3.22
N ASP A 192 4.51 19.91 3.89
CA ASP A 192 5.71 20.76 3.73
C ASP A 192 6.99 19.93 3.78
N GLU A 193 8.11 20.54 3.39
CA GLU A 193 9.42 19.91 3.38
C GLU A 193 9.90 19.51 4.78
N SER A 194 9.52 20.26 5.81
CA SER A 194 9.88 19.94 7.19
C SER A 194 9.17 18.67 7.68
N ALA A 195 7.88 18.51 7.34
CA ALA A 195 7.14 17.28 7.62
C ALA A 195 7.71 16.07 6.87
N LEU A 196 8.13 16.27 5.61
CA LEU A 196 8.78 15.22 4.80
C LEU A 196 10.13 14.85 5.41
N THR A 197 10.98 15.83 5.71
CA THR A 197 12.31 15.61 6.31
C THR A 197 12.22 14.94 7.68
N ALA A 198 11.22 15.27 8.50
CA ALA A 198 11.00 14.64 9.80
C ALA A 198 10.56 13.16 9.69
N CYS A 199 10.06 12.73 8.52
CA CYS A 199 9.65 11.34 8.27
C CYS A 199 10.71 10.51 7.51
N MET A 200 11.76 11.15 7.01
CA MET A 200 12.88 10.49 6.32
C MET A 200 14.07 10.27 7.26
#